data_df56e3082cbce0392ed1e476d8c0e1e6
#
_entry.id   df56e3082cbce0392ed1e476d8c0e1e6
#
_cell.length_a   1.000
_cell.length_b   1.000
_cell.length_c   1.000
_cell.angle_alpha   90.00
_cell.angle_beta   90.00
_cell.angle_gamma   90.00
#
_symmetry.space_group_name_H-M   'P 1'
#
loop_
_entity.id
_entity.type
_entity.pdbx_description
1 polymer ?
#
loop_
_entity_poly.entity_id
_entity_poly.type
_entity_poly.pdbx_seq_one_letter_code
_entity_poly.pdbx_strand_id
1 'polypeptide(L)'
;MKVDDRTLKDVHTVGGGETPPCVGLTSNTLPKAQSTVSAESSQTGVSTRNAHIAAKPKPQKEEDIHHWYALRTTYGREKKAYDYMTARGITAFYPTIDTVKLINGKRKVVTESRLPNIFFAHGTEEQLKLFVYDNVNLPFLRFYYHHTHIGSRIEKTPLIVPDYQMKSLKIACASEEDDIIIVSGEIQKFEKGQLVRVVKGEFEGFMGIVARHKGQQRVGIVVDNLLTVLTAYVPSAYCEVVEDKQKQKLAVKYC
;
A
#
# COMPACT_ATOMS: atom_id res chain seq x y z
N MET A 1 20.12 43.24 -37.32
CA MET A 1 19.19 43.71 -38.35
C MET A 1 17.81 43.23 -37.95
N LYS A 2 16.98 44.24 -37.52
CA LYS A 2 15.50 44.29 -37.36
C LYS A 2 14.85 43.21 -36.49
N VAL A 3 14.50 43.47 -35.24
CA VAL A 3 13.43 44.24 -34.59
C VAL A 3 12.13 44.27 -35.38
N ASP A 4 11.10 43.62 -34.82
CA ASP A 4 9.73 44.15 -34.86
C ASP A 4 8.91 43.55 -33.70
N ASP A 5 8.56 44.40 -32.88
CA ASP A 5 7.69 44.77 -31.83
C ASP A 5 6.26 45.00 -32.35
N ARG A 6 5.24 44.47 -31.72
CA ARG A 6 3.85 44.98 -31.71
C ARG A 6 3.09 44.38 -30.53
N THR A 7 3.12 45.14 -29.44
CA THR A 7 2.05 46.00 -28.85
C THR A 7 0.63 45.45 -28.79
N LEU A 8 0.22 45.30 -27.54
CA LEU A 8 -1.02 45.73 -26.82
C LEU A 8 -2.31 45.86 -27.62
N LYS A 9 -3.36 45.33 -27.06
CA LYS A 9 -4.58 46.10 -26.71
C LYS A 9 -5.40 45.44 -25.62
N ASP A 10 -5.55 46.21 -24.58
CA ASP A 10 -6.61 46.25 -23.55
C ASP A 10 -8.03 46.16 -24.13
N VAL A 11 -9.00 45.77 -23.33
CA VAL A 11 -10.12 46.62 -22.91
C VAL A 11 -11.31 45.80 -22.38
N HIS A 12 -11.72 46.14 -21.16
CA HIS A 12 -13.05 46.28 -20.51
C HIS A 12 -13.75 45.02 -20.02
N THR A 13 -13.96 44.95 -18.73
CA THR A 13 -14.82 45.64 -17.72
C THR A 13 -16.27 45.15 -17.68
N VAL A 14 -16.67 44.80 -16.43
CA VAL A 14 -17.92 45.11 -15.69
C VAL A 14 -19.09 44.14 -15.77
N GLY A 15 -19.55 43.79 -14.60
CA GLY A 15 -20.89 43.33 -14.22
C GLY A 15 -20.78 42.16 -13.24
N GLY A 16 -20.96 42.22 -11.99
CA GLY A 16 -21.89 43.00 -11.16
C GLY A 16 -23.17 42.18 -10.98
N GLY A 17 -23.45 41.69 -9.80
CA GLY A 17 -24.74 41.07 -9.47
C GLY A 17 -24.50 40.02 -8.36
N GLU A 18 -24.52 40.39 -7.16
CA GLU A 18 -25.64 40.49 -6.20
C GLU A 18 -25.99 39.13 -5.55
N THR A 19 -25.63 39.04 -4.29
CA THR A 19 -26.17 38.09 -3.31
C THR A 19 -27.60 38.45 -2.95
N PRO A 20 -28.48 37.51 -2.70
CA PRO A 20 -29.67 37.74 -1.88
C PRO A 20 -29.58 37.07 -0.51
N PRO A 21 -30.39 37.55 0.44
CA PRO A 21 -30.09 37.48 1.86
C PRO A 21 -30.78 36.31 2.59
N CYS A 22 -30.31 36.10 3.81
CA CYS A 22 -30.92 35.28 4.84
C CYS A 22 -32.24 35.86 5.33
N VAL A 23 -33.31 35.03 5.37
CA VAL A 23 -34.49 35.18 6.26
C VAL A 23 -34.99 33.75 6.47
N GLY A 24 -35.32 33.23 7.60
CA GLY A 24 -35.65 33.69 8.91
C GLY A 24 -36.22 32.48 9.66
N LEU A 25 -36.07 32.50 10.93
CA LEU A 25 -36.61 31.60 11.95
C LEU A 25 -38.09 31.25 11.78
N THR A 26 -38.44 29.98 12.12
CA THR A 26 -39.60 29.74 13.02
C THR A 26 -39.41 28.44 13.80
N SER A 27 -39.45 28.59 15.09
CA SER A 27 -39.67 27.62 16.15
C SER A 27 -41.09 27.06 16.12
N ASN A 28 -41.25 25.76 16.43
CA ASN A 28 -42.46 25.27 17.14
C ASN A 28 -42.15 23.88 17.69
N THR A 29 -41.87 23.80 18.99
CA THR A 29 -42.79 23.39 20.08
C THR A 29 -43.21 21.92 20.07
N LEU A 30 -42.71 21.20 21.08
CA LEU A 30 -43.21 19.94 21.62
C LEU A 30 -44.69 19.99 22.03
N PRO A 31 -45.33 18.85 22.14
CA PRO A 31 -46.08 18.60 23.38
C PRO A 31 -45.68 17.26 24.06
N LYS A 32 -45.68 17.39 25.34
CA LYS A 32 -45.57 16.43 26.42
C LYS A 32 -46.98 15.98 26.82
N ALA A 33 -47.20 14.68 27.09
CA ALA A 33 -48.18 14.15 28.06
C ALA A 33 -48.04 12.60 28.05
N GLN A 34 -47.60 11.99 29.10
CA GLN A 34 -48.24 11.54 30.34
C GLN A 34 -49.01 10.23 30.18
N SER A 35 -48.41 9.23 30.81
CA SER A 35 -48.87 8.20 31.74
C SER A 35 -50.32 7.75 31.71
N THR A 36 -50.54 6.43 31.77
CA THR A 36 -51.27 5.79 32.88
C THR A 36 -51.05 4.25 32.88
N VAL A 37 -51.02 3.77 34.07
CA VAL A 37 -50.90 2.41 34.58
C VAL A 37 -52.21 1.65 34.41
N SER A 38 -52.20 0.33 34.19
CA SER A 38 -52.99 -0.60 35.01
C SER A 38 -52.72 -2.05 34.59
N ALA A 39 -52.60 -2.84 35.62
CA ALA A 39 -52.34 -4.26 35.77
C ALA A 39 -53.58 -5.12 35.37
N GLU A 40 -53.35 -6.34 35.08
CA GLU A 40 -53.82 -7.60 35.70
C GLU A 40 -53.94 -8.77 34.72
N SER A 41 -53.21 -9.72 35.01
CA SER A 41 -53.38 -11.17 35.19
C SER A 41 -54.38 -11.92 34.32
N SER A 42 -53.91 -13.02 33.73
CA SER A 42 -54.44 -14.36 33.97
C SER A 42 -53.60 -15.44 33.25
N GLN A 43 -53.32 -16.47 33.98
CA GLN A 43 -52.61 -17.72 33.63
C GLN A 43 -53.43 -18.56 32.63
N THR A 44 -52.76 -19.31 31.76
CA THR A 44 -52.72 -20.78 31.70
C THR A 44 -52.23 -21.25 30.34
N GLY A 45 -51.41 -22.29 30.31
CA GLY A 45 -51.20 -23.10 29.12
C GLY A 45 -49.75 -23.56 28.90
N VAL A 46 -49.38 -24.60 29.61
CA VAL A 46 -48.19 -25.43 29.40
C VAL A 46 -48.16 -26.00 27.95
N SER A 47 -47.09 -25.78 27.22
CA SER A 47 -46.63 -26.77 26.25
C SER A 47 -45.14 -26.61 25.95
N THR A 48 -44.37 -27.49 26.54
CA THR A 48 -42.98 -27.77 26.28
C THR A 48 -42.75 -28.17 24.79
N ARG A 49 -41.98 -27.34 24.09
CA ARG A 49 -41.14 -27.82 22.96
C ARG A 49 -39.78 -27.14 23.04
N ASN A 50 -38.84 -27.88 23.62
CA ASN A 50 -37.42 -27.61 23.53
C ASN A 50 -37.01 -27.63 22.05
N ALA A 51 -36.90 -26.45 21.44
CA ALA A 51 -36.12 -26.29 20.22
C ALA A 51 -34.73 -25.80 20.70
N HIS A 52 -33.76 -26.68 20.68
CA HIS A 52 -32.35 -26.33 20.74
C HIS A 52 -32.06 -25.42 19.55
N ILE A 53 -32.09 -24.10 19.80
CA ILE A 53 -31.48 -23.15 18.91
C ILE A 53 -29.97 -23.34 19.13
N ALA A 54 -29.36 -24.13 18.27
CA ALA A 54 -27.92 -24.20 18.18
C ALA A 54 -27.41 -22.78 17.92
N ALA A 55 -26.79 -22.20 18.94
CA ALA A 55 -26.09 -20.96 18.82
C ALA A 55 -25.11 -21.10 17.66
N LYS A 56 -25.26 -20.28 16.63
CA LYS A 56 -24.25 -20.14 15.58
C LYS A 56 -22.91 -19.91 16.27
N PRO A 57 -21.85 -20.69 15.93
CA PRO A 57 -20.54 -20.42 16.49
C PRO A 57 -20.20 -18.97 16.19
N LYS A 58 -19.84 -18.21 17.22
CA LYS A 58 -19.25 -16.89 17.05
C LYS A 58 -18.08 -17.04 16.12
N PRO A 59 -17.89 -16.16 15.12
CA PRO A 59 -16.69 -16.20 14.27
C PRO A 59 -15.49 -16.22 15.21
N GLN A 60 -14.69 -17.28 15.08
CA GLN A 60 -13.39 -17.35 15.74
C GLN A 60 -12.65 -16.08 15.36
N LYS A 61 -12.03 -15.39 16.32
CA LYS A 61 -11.11 -14.28 16.04
C LYS A 61 -10.19 -14.76 14.96
N GLU A 62 -10.25 -14.15 13.78
CA GLU A 62 -9.21 -14.30 12.76
C GLU A 62 -7.92 -13.98 13.50
N GLU A 63 -7.01 -14.96 13.55
CA GLU A 63 -5.68 -14.73 14.12
C GLU A 63 -5.14 -13.49 13.42
N ASP A 64 -4.65 -12.51 14.19
CA ASP A 64 -4.13 -11.25 13.67
C ASP A 64 -2.93 -11.53 12.76
N ILE A 65 -3.19 -11.88 11.49
CA ILE A 65 -2.16 -12.24 10.54
C ILE A 65 -1.48 -10.97 10.08
N HIS A 66 -0.20 -10.87 10.39
CA HIS A 66 0.63 -9.73 9.99
C HIS A 66 1.17 -9.94 8.58
N HIS A 67 1.03 -8.92 7.74
CA HIS A 67 1.53 -8.90 6.37
C HIS A 67 2.32 -7.62 6.09
N TRP A 68 3.13 -7.66 5.05
CA TRP A 68 3.72 -6.46 4.47
C TRP A 68 2.73 -5.82 3.51
N TYR A 69 2.43 -4.55 3.73
CA TYR A 69 1.59 -3.74 2.86
C TYR A 69 2.39 -2.69 2.14
N ALA A 70 2.11 -2.50 0.86
CA ALA A 70 2.66 -1.39 0.09
C ALA A 70 1.84 -0.12 0.37
N LEU A 71 2.53 0.94 0.77
CA LEU A 71 1.94 2.23 1.11
C LEU A 71 2.45 3.32 0.15
N ARG A 72 1.55 4.19 -0.24
CA ARG A 72 1.81 5.34 -1.09
C ARG A 72 1.76 6.62 -0.28
N THR A 73 2.76 7.49 -0.51
CA THR A 73 2.71 8.87 -0.05
C THR A 73 2.59 9.83 -1.22
N THR A 74 2.24 11.08 -0.95
CA THR A 74 2.26 12.14 -1.94
C THR A 74 3.35 13.16 -1.59
N TYR A 75 3.94 13.76 -2.63
CA TYR A 75 4.92 14.85 -2.51
C TYR A 75 6.21 14.51 -1.75
N GLY A 76 6.76 13.30 -1.91
CA GLY A 76 8.04 12.91 -1.31
C GLY A 76 8.03 12.94 0.23
N ARG A 77 6.91 12.55 0.85
CA ARG A 77 6.74 12.54 2.31
C ARG A 77 6.93 11.16 2.95
N GLU A 78 7.60 10.24 2.25
CA GLU A 78 7.83 8.86 2.69
C GLU A 78 8.55 8.82 4.03
N LYS A 79 9.62 9.60 4.14
CA LYS A 79 10.41 9.68 5.38
C LYS A 79 9.55 10.11 6.56
N LYS A 80 8.69 11.13 6.39
CA LYS A 80 7.80 11.59 7.46
C LYS A 80 6.82 10.50 7.90
N ALA A 81 6.24 9.76 6.94
CA ALA A 81 5.34 8.66 7.24
C ALA A 81 6.08 7.50 7.93
N TYR A 82 7.25 7.13 7.42
CA TYR A 82 8.12 6.10 7.98
C TYR A 82 8.50 6.42 9.43
N ASP A 83 9.05 7.62 9.70
CA ASP A 83 9.47 8.06 11.03
C ASP A 83 8.27 8.07 12.01
N TYR A 84 7.10 8.51 11.55
CA TYR A 84 5.88 8.56 12.37
C TYR A 84 5.36 7.17 12.75
N MET A 85 5.36 6.22 11.80
CA MET A 85 4.87 4.87 12.03
C MET A 85 5.84 4.05 12.88
N THR A 86 7.14 4.16 12.62
CA THR A 86 8.17 3.46 13.42
C THR A 86 8.22 3.95 14.86
N ALA A 87 8.05 5.25 15.10
CA ALA A 87 7.94 5.81 16.45
C ALA A 87 6.74 5.25 17.24
N ARG A 88 5.75 4.65 16.57
CA ARG A 88 4.57 3.99 17.18
C ARG A 88 4.63 2.47 17.16
N GLY A 89 5.82 1.91 16.94
CA GLY A 89 6.06 0.48 17.01
C GLY A 89 5.66 -0.31 15.75
N ILE A 90 5.30 0.35 14.65
CA ILE A 90 5.04 -0.33 13.37
C ILE A 90 6.38 -0.64 12.69
N THR A 91 6.60 -1.90 12.37
CA THR A 91 7.75 -2.29 11.55
C THR A 91 7.54 -1.78 10.13
N ALA A 92 8.45 -0.95 9.65
CA ALA A 92 8.36 -0.38 8.30
C ALA A 92 9.69 -0.53 7.55
N PHE A 93 9.63 -0.45 6.23
CA PHE A 93 10.80 -0.46 5.36
C PHE A 93 10.70 0.69 4.35
N TYR A 94 11.65 1.60 4.43
CA TYR A 94 11.81 2.75 3.55
C TYR A 94 13.13 2.59 2.78
N PRO A 95 13.08 2.17 1.50
CA PRO A 95 14.27 1.97 0.70
C PRO A 95 14.92 3.31 0.36
N THR A 96 16.16 3.51 0.81
CA THR A 96 16.93 4.72 0.57
C THR A 96 18.21 4.43 -0.19
N ILE A 97 18.77 5.47 -0.80
CA ILE A 97 20.08 5.47 -1.44
C ILE A 97 20.79 6.78 -1.13
N ASP A 98 22.09 6.71 -0.87
CA ASP A 98 22.91 7.88 -0.67
C ASP A 98 23.46 8.36 -2.02
N THR A 99 23.12 9.59 -2.39
CA THR A 99 23.57 10.23 -3.63
C THR A 99 24.39 11.48 -3.33
N VAL A 100 25.45 11.71 -4.12
CA VAL A 100 26.26 12.92 -3.99
C VAL A 100 25.65 14.02 -4.86
N LYS A 101 25.13 15.07 -4.24
CA LYS A 101 24.59 16.26 -4.92
C LYS A 101 25.44 17.50 -4.72
N LEU A 102 25.46 18.35 -5.75
CA LEU A 102 26.07 19.66 -5.66
C LEU A 102 25.04 20.65 -5.09
N ILE A 103 25.21 21.04 -3.83
CA ILE A 103 24.33 22.00 -3.16
C ILE A 103 25.16 23.24 -2.80
N ASN A 104 24.78 24.39 -3.35
CA ASN A 104 25.50 25.66 -3.18
C ASN A 104 27.00 25.56 -3.53
N GLY A 105 27.32 24.86 -4.64
CA GLY A 105 28.71 24.66 -5.10
C GLY A 105 29.54 23.66 -4.27
N LYS A 106 28.97 23.03 -3.24
CA LYS A 106 29.63 22.01 -2.42
C LYS A 106 29.00 20.62 -2.63
N ARG A 107 29.85 19.61 -2.74
CA ARG A 107 29.40 18.21 -2.78
C ARG A 107 28.87 17.81 -1.41
N LYS A 108 27.62 17.33 -1.36
CA LYS A 108 26.99 16.81 -0.14
C LYS A 108 26.38 15.46 -0.44
N VAL A 109 26.55 14.52 0.49
CA VAL A 109 25.80 13.25 0.48
C VAL A 109 24.38 13.53 0.93
N VAL A 110 23.41 13.12 0.14
CA VAL A 110 21.98 13.26 0.42
C VAL A 110 21.34 11.88 0.32
N THR A 111 20.67 11.48 1.39
CA THR A 111 19.89 10.25 1.42
C THR A 111 18.53 10.49 0.75
N GLU A 112 18.26 9.78 -0.31
CA GLU A 112 17.02 9.89 -1.09
C GLU A 112 16.24 8.58 -1.11
N SER A 113 14.95 8.68 -1.43
CA SER A 113 14.14 7.48 -1.65
C SER A 113 14.58 6.76 -2.92
N ARG A 114 14.85 5.46 -2.79
CA ARG A 114 15.12 4.59 -3.95
C ARG A 114 13.84 4.26 -4.73
N LEU A 115 12.69 4.33 -4.03
CA LEU A 115 11.35 4.14 -4.58
C LEU A 115 10.48 5.37 -4.25
N PRO A 116 10.47 6.41 -5.11
CA PRO A 116 9.71 7.62 -4.83
C PRO A 116 8.24 7.34 -4.58
N ASN A 117 7.71 7.93 -3.52
CA ASN A 117 6.32 7.80 -3.06
C ASN A 117 5.89 6.40 -2.59
N ILE A 118 6.83 5.47 -2.39
CA ILE A 118 6.53 4.10 -1.95
C ILE A 118 7.36 3.78 -0.72
N PHE A 119 6.71 3.17 0.28
CA PHE A 119 7.38 2.45 1.36
C PHE A 119 6.48 1.31 1.85
N PHE A 120 6.99 0.46 2.72
CA PHE A 120 6.30 -0.75 3.14
C PHE A 120 6.13 -0.75 4.66
N ALA A 121 4.99 -1.25 5.14
CA ALA A 121 4.72 -1.43 6.56
C ALA A 121 4.23 -2.85 6.83
N HIS A 122 4.63 -3.40 7.97
CA HIS A 122 4.28 -4.73 8.42
C HIS A 122 3.34 -4.65 9.63
N GLY A 123 2.19 -5.27 9.54
CA GLY A 123 1.18 -5.28 10.58
C GLY A 123 -0.10 -5.94 10.13
N THR A 124 -1.15 -5.84 10.93
CA THR A 124 -2.50 -6.23 10.50
C THR A 124 -3.12 -5.13 9.65
N GLU A 125 -4.06 -5.50 8.79
CA GLU A 125 -4.78 -4.53 7.96
C GLU A 125 -5.49 -3.48 8.81
N GLU A 126 -6.10 -3.90 9.93
CA GLU A 126 -6.81 -3.00 10.84
C GLU A 126 -5.88 -1.99 11.50
N GLN A 127 -4.72 -2.44 11.99
CA GLN A 127 -3.70 -1.53 12.54
C GLN A 127 -3.27 -0.48 11.53
N LEU A 128 -3.01 -0.88 10.27
CA LEU A 128 -2.55 0.04 9.25
C LEU A 128 -3.66 0.97 8.75
N LYS A 129 -4.92 0.53 8.75
CA LYS A 129 -6.08 1.38 8.45
C LYS A 129 -6.18 2.59 9.38
N LEU A 130 -5.85 2.43 10.67
CA LEU A 130 -5.83 3.55 11.63
C LEU A 130 -4.82 4.64 11.23
N PHE A 131 -3.69 4.27 10.62
CA PHE A 131 -2.71 5.24 10.12
C PHE A 131 -3.11 5.88 8.79
N VAL A 132 -3.80 5.13 7.93
CA VAL A 132 -4.14 5.58 6.58
C VAL A 132 -5.42 6.42 6.54
N TYR A 133 -6.44 6.07 7.34
CA TYR A 133 -7.76 6.71 7.26
C TYR A 133 -8.03 7.64 8.43
N ASP A 134 -7.61 7.26 9.63
CA ASP A 134 -8.03 7.96 10.85
C ASP A 134 -6.95 8.89 11.42
N ASN A 135 -5.79 9.01 10.75
CA ASN A 135 -4.67 9.78 11.26
C ASN A 135 -4.54 11.15 10.60
N VAL A 136 -4.87 12.19 11.36
CA VAL A 136 -4.75 13.60 10.92
C VAL A 136 -3.30 14.03 10.62
N ASN A 137 -2.30 13.32 11.15
CA ASN A 137 -0.87 13.64 10.91
C ASN A 137 -0.35 13.06 9.59
N LEU A 138 -1.07 12.09 9.00
CA LEU A 138 -0.72 11.40 7.77
C LEU A 138 -1.79 11.52 6.68
N PRO A 139 -2.36 12.70 6.40
CA PRO A 139 -3.44 12.85 5.42
C PRO A 139 -3.02 12.52 3.98
N PHE A 140 -1.72 12.41 3.76
CA PHE A 140 -1.09 12.10 2.47
C PHE A 140 -0.76 10.61 2.31
N LEU A 141 -1.05 9.75 3.30
CA LEU A 141 -0.79 8.32 3.28
C LEU A 141 -1.98 7.56 2.69
N ARG A 142 -1.71 6.59 1.82
CA ARG A 142 -2.71 5.71 1.20
C ARG A 142 -2.15 4.31 1.04
N PHE A 143 -3.03 3.29 0.98
CA PHE A 143 -2.65 1.97 0.51
C PHE A 143 -2.45 1.98 -1.00
N TYR A 144 -1.54 1.14 -1.50
CA TYR A 144 -1.67 0.58 -2.82
C TYR A 144 -2.74 -0.52 -2.78
N TYR A 145 -3.48 -0.67 -3.87
CA TYR A 145 -4.57 -1.64 -3.97
C TYR A 145 -4.33 -2.61 -5.11
N HIS A 146 -4.59 -3.87 -4.82
CA HIS A 146 -4.82 -4.88 -5.83
C HIS A 146 -6.27 -4.78 -6.32
N HIS A 147 -6.50 -4.89 -7.63
CA HIS A 147 -7.81 -4.81 -8.23
C HIS A 147 -8.18 -6.19 -8.80
N THR A 148 -9.18 -6.84 -8.23
CA THR A 148 -9.68 -8.12 -8.70
C THR A 148 -11.01 -7.91 -9.43
N HIS A 149 -11.10 -8.41 -10.65
CA HIS A 149 -12.33 -8.38 -11.43
C HIS A 149 -13.17 -9.62 -11.12
N ILE A 150 -14.34 -9.42 -10.50
CA ILE A 150 -15.33 -10.47 -10.23
C ILE A 150 -16.56 -10.17 -11.07
N GLY A 151 -16.62 -10.77 -12.28
CA GLY A 151 -17.64 -10.43 -13.28
C GLY A 151 -17.54 -8.97 -13.71
N SER A 152 -18.62 -8.20 -13.52
CA SER A 152 -18.67 -6.75 -13.80
C SER A 152 -18.23 -5.87 -12.62
N ARG A 153 -17.94 -6.45 -11.47
CA ARG A 153 -17.55 -5.72 -10.25
C ARG A 153 -16.04 -5.73 -10.08
N ILE A 154 -15.48 -4.59 -9.66
CA ILE A 154 -14.07 -4.45 -9.30
C ILE A 154 -13.98 -4.41 -7.77
N GLU A 155 -13.32 -5.41 -7.20
CA GLU A 155 -12.98 -5.44 -5.79
C GLU A 155 -11.57 -4.88 -5.58
N LYS A 156 -11.40 -4.07 -4.53
CA LYS A 156 -10.13 -3.41 -4.18
C LYS A 156 -9.70 -3.90 -2.82
N THR A 157 -8.58 -4.59 -2.77
CA THR A 157 -7.95 -5.04 -1.52
C THR A 157 -6.60 -4.36 -1.34
N PRO A 158 -6.18 -3.99 -0.11
CA PRO A 158 -4.85 -3.48 0.13
C PRO A 158 -3.78 -4.44 -0.41
N LEU A 159 -2.78 -3.91 -1.11
CA LEU A 159 -1.74 -4.72 -1.74
C LEU A 159 -0.81 -5.32 -0.69
N ILE A 160 -0.87 -6.64 -0.56
CA ILE A 160 0.01 -7.44 0.29
C ILE A 160 1.25 -7.85 -0.51
N VAL A 161 2.42 -7.65 0.08
CA VAL A 161 3.70 -8.05 -0.50
C VAL A 161 4.21 -9.30 0.22
N PRO A 162 4.41 -10.42 -0.47
CA PRO A 162 4.92 -11.64 0.13
C PRO A 162 6.26 -11.46 0.85
N ASP A 163 6.45 -12.12 1.99
CA ASP A 163 7.67 -12.01 2.81
C ASP A 163 8.96 -12.30 2.02
N TYR A 164 8.92 -13.27 1.10
CA TYR A 164 10.07 -13.59 0.28
C TYR A 164 10.44 -12.47 -0.70
N GLN A 165 9.44 -11.75 -1.24
CA GLN A 165 9.66 -10.59 -2.09
C GLN A 165 10.20 -9.41 -1.28
N MET A 166 9.66 -9.18 -0.08
CA MET A 166 10.20 -8.16 0.82
C MET A 166 11.64 -8.45 1.24
N LYS A 167 11.96 -9.72 1.53
CA LYS A 167 13.34 -10.12 1.83
C LYS A 167 14.25 -9.85 0.64
N SER A 168 13.85 -10.24 -0.55
CA SER A 168 14.60 -10.01 -1.79
C SER A 168 14.77 -8.52 -2.10
N LEU A 169 13.72 -7.71 -1.90
CA LEU A 169 13.80 -6.26 -2.05
C LEU A 169 14.81 -5.64 -1.07
N LYS A 170 14.80 -6.08 0.20
CA LYS A 170 15.76 -5.60 1.21
C LYS A 170 17.19 -5.95 0.82
N ILE A 171 17.45 -7.17 0.33
CA ILE A 171 18.77 -7.60 -0.15
C ILE A 171 19.21 -6.70 -1.32
N ALA A 172 18.34 -6.48 -2.32
CA ALA A 172 18.66 -5.61 -3.45
C ALA A 172 18.94 -4.16 -3.02
N CYS A 173 18.20 -3.65 -2.04
CA CYS A 173 18.42 -2.28 -1.55
C CYS A 173 19.67 -2.13 -0.68
N ALA A 174 20.13 -3.21 -0.04
CA ALA A 174 21.33 -3.23 0.78
C ALA A 174 22.63 -3.49 -0.04
N SER A 175 22.48 -3.99 -1.28
CA SER A 175 23.61 -4.22 -2.16
C SER A 175 24.23 -2.91 -2.65
N GLU A 176 25.56 -2.88 -2.72
CA GLU A 176 26.35 -1.77 -3.26
C GLU A 176 26.52 -1.84 -4.78
N GLU A 177 26.01 -2.91 -5.43
CA GLU A 177 26.07 -3.07 -6.87
C GLU A 177 25.29 -1.99 -7.62
N ASP A 178 25.98 -1.27 -8.49
CA ASP A 178 25.40 -0.17 -9.29
C ASP A 178 24.42 -0.66 -10.36
N ASP A 179 24.52 -1.95 -10.76
CA ASP A 179 23.76 -2.52 -11.89
C ASP A 179 22.42 -3.15 -11.47
N ILE A 180 21.95 -2.86 -10.25
CA ILE A 180 20.62 -3.24 -9.80
C ILE A 180 19.59 -2.34 -10.47
N ILE A 181 18.56 -2.96 -11.05
CA ILE A 181 17.49 -2.26 -11.73
C ILE A 181 16.24 -2.30 -10.85
N ILE A 182 15.79 -1.13 -10.39
CA ILE A 182 14.53 -0.97 -9.68
C ILE A 182 13.67 0.01 -10.48
N VAL A 183 12.52 -0.47 -10.96
CA VAL A 183 11.59 0.35 -11.75
C VAL A 183 10.18 0.25 -11.19
N SER A 184 9.47 1.37 -11.24
CA SER A 184 8.04 1.40 -10.95
C SER A 184 7.27 0.70 -12.07
N GLY A 185 6.40 -0.24 -11.70
CA GLY A 185 5.63 -1.04 -12.63
C GLY A 185 6.33 -2.32 -13.09
N GLU A 186 5.69 -3.01 -14.01
CA GLU A 186 6.19 -4.25 -14.59
C GLU A 186 7.03 -3.99 -15.86
N ILE A 187 8.17 -4.62 -15.97
CA ILE A 187 8.96 -4.60 -17.21
C ILE A 187 8.35 -5.63 -18.16
N GLN A 188 7.74 -5.19 -19.25
CA GLN A 188 7.00 -6.02 -20.22
C GLN A 188 7.83 -7.11 -20.94
N LYS A 189 9.13 -7.21 -20.73
CA LYS A 189 10.05 -8.13 -21.44
C LYS A 189 10.59 -9.26 -20.59
N PHE A 190 9.91 -9.61 -19.49
CA PHE A 190 10.28 -10.80 -18.74
C PHE A 190 9.71 -12.05 -19.41
N GLU A 191 10.57 -12.87 -19.96
CA GLU A 191 10.20 -14.26 -20.19
C GLU A 191 9.86 -14.87 -18.83
N LYS A 192 8.72 -15.55 -18.73
CA LYS A 192 8.32 -16.28 -17.50
C LYS A 192 9.37 -17.34 -17.20
N GLY A 193 10.34 -16.96 -16.41
CA GLY A 193 11.42 -17.82 -15.98
C GLY A 193 11.03 -18.68 -14.77
N GLN A 194 11.92 -19.57 -14.41
CA GLN A 194 11.77 -20.44 -13.25
C GLN A 194 12.04 -19.66 -11.97
N LEU A 195 11.26 -19.93 -10.91
CA LEU A 195 11.51 -19.36 -9.58
C LEU A 195 12.78 -20.00 -9.01
N VAL A 196 13.73 -19.18 -8.65
CA VAL A 196 15.02 -19.62 -8.10
C VAL A 196 15.35 -18.88 -6.81
N ARG A 197 16.23 -19.49 -6.03
CA ARG A 197 16.90 -18.88 -4.89
C ARG A 197 18.38 -18.73 -5.20
N VAL A 198 18.94 -17.58 -4.91
CA VAL A 198 20.38 -17.35 -4.98
C VAL A 198 21.02 -17.87 -3.70
N VAL A 199 22.00 -18.77 -3.83
CA VAL A 199 22.63 -19.48 -2.69
C VAL A 199 24.06 -19.04 -2.41
N LYS A 200 24.63 -18.17 -3.25
CA LYS A 200 25.99 -17.61 -3.10
C LYS A 200 26.09 -16.21 -3.66
N GLY A 201 27.06 -15.46 -3.15
CA GLY A 201 27.40 -14.11 -3.62
C GLY A 201 26.59 -13.04 -2.91
N GLU A 202 26.67 -11.80 -3.42
CA GLU A 202 26.09 -10.62 -2.78
C GLU A 202 24.57 -10.69 -2.65
N PHE A 203 23.91 -11.38 -3.58
CA PHE A 203 22.46 -11.60 -3.56
C PHE A 203 22.04 -12.90 -2.85
N GLU A 204 22.88 -13.45 -1.97
CA GLU A 204 22.53 -14.67 -1.24
C GLU A 204 21.20 -14.50 -0.48
N GLY A 205 20.31 -15.49 -0.65
CA GLY A 205 18.96 -15.48 -0.09
C GLY A 205 17.93 -14.71 -0.92
N PHE A 206 18.34 -14.03 -2.00
CA PHE A 206 17.39 -13.43 -2.95
C PHE A 206 16.58 -14.53 -3.64
N MET A 207 15.25 -14.38 -3.67
CA MET A 207 14.35 -15.33 -4.30
C MET A 207 13.51 -14.60 -5.35
N GLY A 208 13.55 -15.08 -6.57
CA GLY A 208 12.85 -14.44 -7.68
C GLY A 208 12.85 -15.29 -8.95
N ILE A 209 12.39 -14.70 -10.02
CA ILE A 209 12.30 -15.35 -11.33
C ILE A 209 13.56 -15.06 -12.13
N VAL A 210 14.11 -16.10 -12.78
CA VAL A 210 15.24 -15.91 -13.70
C VAL A 210 14.79 -15.06 -14.88
N ALA A 211 15.54 -14.02 -15.16
CA ALA A 211 15.28 -13.08 -16.24
C ALA A 211 16.55 -12.83 -17.05
N ARG A 212 16.40 -12.43 -18.31
CA ARG A 212 17.50 -11.94 -19.12
C ARG A 212 17.32 -10.46 -19.42
N HIS A 213 18.33 -9.68 -19.09
CA HIS A 213 18.35 -8.26 -19.40
C HIS A 213 19.69 -7.90 -20.06
N LYS A 214 19.64 -7.27 -21.25
CA LYS A 214 20.83 -6.93 -22.04
C LYS A 214 21.80 -8.12 -22.24
N GLY A 215 21.24 -9.32 -22.47
CA GLY A 215 22.02 -10.54 -22.67
C GLY A 215 22.57 -11.21 -21.39
N GLN A 216 22.42 -10.58 -20.22
CA GLN A 216 22.89 -11.10 -18.93
C GLN A 216 21.76 -11.79 -18.17
N GLN A 217 22.10 -12.88 -17.48
CA GLN A 217 21.20 -13.55 -16.57
C GLN A 217 21.09 -12.76 -15.25
N ARG A 218 19.88 -12.51 -14.82
CA ARG A 218 19.54 -11.83 -13.58
C ARG A 218 18.42 -12.56 -12.88
N VAL A 219 18.23 -12.28 -11.60
CA VAL A 219 17.08 -12.76 -10.84
C VAL A 219 16.21 -11.56 -10.49
N GLY A 220 14.91 -11.66 -10.69
CA GLY A 220 14.01 -10.55 -10.47
C GLY A 220 12.78 -10.90 -9.68
N ILE A 221 12.21 -9.90 -9.02
CA ILE A 221 10.88 -9.95 -8.41
C ILE A 221 9.98 -8.93 -9.07
N VAL A 222 8.71 -9.29 -9.20
CA VAL A 222 7.65 -8.38 -9.63
C VAL A 222 6.63 -8.32 -8.51
N VAL A 223 6.37 -7.14 -8.00
CA VAL A 223 5.37 -6.88 -6.97
C VAL A 223 4.17 -6.24 -7.65
N ASP A 224 3.21 -7.07 -8.04
CA ASP A 224 1.87 -6.74 -8.53
C ASP A 224 1.73 -5.39 -9.27
N ASN A 225 2.35 -5.22 -10.43
CA ASN A 225 2.36 -3.98 -11.21
C ASN A 225 2.89 -2.73 -10.47
N LEU A 226 3.31 -2.87 -9.21
CA LEU A 226 3.83 -1.78 -8.41
C LEU A 226 5.28 -1.48 -8.74
N LEU A 227 6.12 -2.51 -8.71
CA LEU A 227 7.55 -2.40 -8.99
C LEU A 227 8.15 -3.72 -9.48
N THR A 228 9.22 -3.59 -10.23
CA THR A 228 10.09 -4.69 -10.64
C THR A 228 11.51 -4.42 -10.15
N VAL A 229 12.12 -5.42 -9.53
CA VAL A 229 13.52 -5.38 -9.07
C VAL A 229 14.30 -6.48 -9.76
N LEU A 230 15.42 -6.12 -10.37
CA LEU A 230 16.38 -7.05 -10.96
C LEU A 230 17.71 -6.91 -10.26
N THR A 231 18.30 -8.04 -9.88
CA THR A 231 19.69 -8.08 -9.41
C THR A 231 20.66 -7.64 -10.50
N ALA A 232 21.90 -7.39 -10.17
CA ALA A 232 23.00 -7.44 -11.12
C ALA A 232 23.14 -8.85 -11.72
N TYR A 233 24.18 -9.10 -12.50
CA TYR A 233 24.44 -10.43 -13.07
C TYR A 233 24.59 -11.48 -11.97
N VAL A 234 23.85 -12.60 -12.11
CA VAL A 234 23.95 -13.75 -11.22
C VAL A 234 24.31 -15.00 -12.03
N PRO A 235 25.48 -15.65 -11.77
CA PRO A 235 25.83 -16.89 -12.43
C PRO A 235 24.81 -18.00 -12.19
N SER A 236 24.52 -18.83 -13.20
CA SER A 236 23.56 -19.95 -13.06
C SER A 236 23.96 -20.92 -11.96
N ALA A 237 25.28 -21.10 -11.70
CA ALA A 237 25.79 -21.94 -10.63
C ALA A 237 25.43 -21.44 -9.22
N TYR A 238 24.98 -20.20 -9.08
CA TYR A 238 24.54 -19.61 -7.80
C TYR A 238 23.02 -19.67 -7.62
N CYS A 239 22.29 -20.22 -8.59
CA CYS A 239 20.86 -20.30 -8.58
C CYS A 239 20.38 -21.74 -8.33
N GLU A 240 19.56 -21.93 -7.31
CA GLU A 240 18.83 -23.19 -7.05
C GLU A 240 17.36 -23.03 -7.40
N VAL A 241 16.80 -23.99 -8.10
CA VAL A 241 15.38 -24.00 -8.46
C VAL A 241 14.53 -24.27 -7.22
N VAL A 242 13.52 -23.44 -7.02
CA VAL A 242 12.56 -23.62 -5.95
C VAL A 242 11.50 -24.62 -6.39
N GLU A 243 11.41 -25.77 -5.72
CA GLU A 243 10.45 -26.84 -6.05
C GLU A 243 8.99 -26.41 -5.85
N ASP A 244 8.07 -27.03 -6.58
CA ASP A 244 6.65 -26.68 -6.55
C ASP A 244 5.98 -26.82 -5.18
N LYS A 245 6.44 -27.76 -4.34
CA LYS A 245 5.98 -27.88 -2.94
C LYS A 245 6.29 -26.63 -2.11
N GLN A 246 7.42 -25.98 -2.38
CA GLN A 246 7.79 -24.71 -1.71
C GLN A 246 7.02 -23.54 -2.30
N LYS A 247 6.74 -23.54 -3.61
CA LYS A 247 5.87 -22.53 -4.26
C LYS A 247 4.47 -22.55 -3.67
N GLN A 248 3.88 -23.75 -3.46
CA GLN A 248 2.56 -23.89 -2.85
C GLN A 248 2.51 -23.35 -1.42
N LYS A 249 3.53 -23.62 -0.58
CA LYS A 249 3.63 -23.05 0.77
C LYS A 249 3.74 -21.53 0.77
N LEU A 250 4.41 -20.97 -0.22
CA LEU A 250 4.51 -19.52 -0.40
C LEU A 250 3.18 -18.90 -0.87
N ALA A 251 2.44 -19.59 -1.73
CA ALA A 251 1.14 -19.13 -2.22
C ALA A 251 0.03 -19.22 -1.15
N VAL A 252 -0.04 -20.33 -0.40
CA VAL A 252 -1.07 -20.54 0.64
C VAL A 252 -0.98 -19.54 1.80
N LYS A 253 0.19 -19.00 2.07
CA LYS A 253 0.39 -17.99 3.14
C LYS A 253 -0.22 -16.61 2.81
N TYR A 254 -0.60 -16.39 1.55
CA TYR A 254 -1.02 -15.07 1.04
C TYR A 254 -2.38 -15.08 0.30
N CYS A 255 -3.14 -16.20 0.41
CA CYS A 255 -4.54 -16.30 -0.05
C CYS A 255 -5.54 -16.05 1.08
#